data_6830761656aa71bb96522bf4eef8170a
#
_entry.id   6830761656aa71bb96522bf4eef8170a
#
_cell.length_a   1.000
_cell.length_b   1.000
_cell.length_c   1.000
_cell.angle_alpha   90.00
_cell.angle_beta   90.00
_cell.angle_gamma   90.00
#
_symmetry.space_group_name_H-M   'P 1'
#
loop_
_entity.id
_entity.type
_entity.pdbx_description
1 polymer ?
#
loop_
_entity_poly.entity_id
_entity_poly.type
_entity_poly.pdbx_seq_one_letter_code
_entity_poly.pdbx_strand_id
1 'polypeptide(L)'
;MRESVEPPPMRGFLACLGALALVCVATPASATSAPGIAYGLTDDAWLANGPGTLDDRVATLQGLGVQVVRYTVRWDEVAPTEPAAPSDPQDPAYDWTTPSSVLDALHARGIDVVLQLDGAPAWSNGGKPSNYVPTSTKTFGAFATAVAREYPWVKKFQIWNEPNQARWLRPTSAALYVTRLLNPAYMAIHATTAGAKVAGGSTAPRGSTDGVSPIAWITAMHRARARLDVYAHNPYPLDPKRETPLHAPACKNCTTVTMATLNRLERLVGLYFPRARIWLTEYGYQSNPPDRILGVTPALQARYIAEGAYAAYRTPRVDLLIHFLYRDEPTLARFQSGLVTIGNVPRPALAAFELPLAETARSGSTTSLWGQLRAPDVGTLAILERKSGTTWKSFARITASARGYFRWRGTLPRGAVIRVHASGLTGAPLAIT
;
A
#
# COMPACT_ATOMS: atom_id res chain seq x y z
N MET A 1 16.69 -14.25 -101.96
CA MET A 1 17.09 -15.31 -101.06
C MET A 1 17.20 -14.63 -99.67
N ARG A 2 16.20 -14.81 -98.82
CA ARG A 2 16.24 -14.37 -97.45
C ARG A 2 16.06 -15.57 -96.56
N GLU A 3 17.06 -15.94 -95.82
CA GLU A 3 17.03 -17.00 -94.84
C GLU A 3 16.23 -16.55 -93.60
N SER A 4 15.32 -17.38 -93.24
CA SER A 4 14.53 -17.21 -92.01
C SER A 4 15.26 -17.97 -90.86
N VAL A 5 15.63 -17.18 -89.80
CA VAL A 5 16.22 -17.72 -88.58
C VAL A 5 15.07 -17.88 -87.56
N GLU A 6 14.82 -19.12 -87.15
CA GLU A 6 13.90 -19.44 -86.03
C GLU A 6 14.61 -19.19 -84.68
N PRO A 7 13.88 -18.64 -83.69
CA PRO A 7 14.42 -18.50 -82.35
C PRO A 7 14.24 -19.78 -81.53
N PRO A 8 15.14 -20.03 -80.52
CA PRO A 8 15.14 -21.25 -79.71
C PRO A 8 14.04 -21.19 -78.61
N PRO A 9 13.62 -22.39 -78.08
CA PRO A 9 12.52 -22.50 -77.14
C PRO A 9 12.85 -21.98 -75.77
N MET A 10 11.96 -21.13 -75.20
CA MET A 10 12.01 -20.66 -73.83
C MET A 10 11.71 -21.79 -72.85
N ARG A 11 12.67 -22.11 -72.00
CA ARG A 11 12.47 -22.98 -70.83
C ARG A 11 11.75 -22.19 -69.77
N GLY A 12 10.57 -22.63 -69.36
CA GLY A 12 9.77 -22.09 -68.31
C GLY A 12 10.45 -22.29 -66.95
N PHE A 13 10.74 -21.18 -66.25
CA PHE A 13 11.05 -21.19 -64.82
C PHE A 13 9.74 -21.22 -64.03
N LEU A 14 9.45 -22.36 -63.37
CA LEU A 14 8.41 -22.40 -62.32
C LEU A 14 8.94 -21.64 -61.08
N ALA A 15 8.40 -20.47 -60.83
CA ALA A 15 8.63 -19.77 -59.58
C ALA A 15 7.68 -20.35 -58.52
N CYS A 16 8.24 -21.16 -57.61
CA CYS A 16 7.55 -21.54 -56.37
C CYS A 16 7.45 -20.32 -55.47
N LEU A 17 6.29 -19.68 -55.41
CA LEU A 17 5.91 -18.72 -54.36
C LEU A 17 5.64 -19.49 -53.06
N GLY A 18 6.65 -19.61 -52.21
CA GLY A 18 6.47 -20.03 -50.82
C GLY A 18 5.78 -18.97 -50.03
N ALA A 19 4.50 -19.14 -49.73
CA ALA A 19 3.80 -18.30 -48.76
C ALA A 19 4.34 -18.59 -47.36
N LEU A 20 5.18 -17.69 -46.82
CA LEU A 20 5.55 -17.70 -45.40
C LEU A 20 4.33 -17.22 -44.59
N ALA A 21 3.59 -18.18 -44.03
CA ALA A 21 2.57 -17.88 -43.04
C ALA A 21 3.27 -17.42 -41.74
N LEU A 22 3.26 -16.12 -41.48
CA LEU A 22 3.69 -15.57 -40.19
C LEU A 22 2.65 -15.99 -39.16
N VAL A 23 2.92 -17.06 -38.41
CA VAL A 23 2.14 -17.45 -37.25
C VAL A 23 2.52 -16.46 -36.15
N CYS A 24 1.71 -15.37 -35.99
CA CYS A 24 1.72 -14.57 -34.79
C CYS A 24 1.25 -15.44 -33.62
N VAL A 25 2.19 -16.07 -32.92
CA VAL A 25 1.95 -16.63 -31.60
C VAL A 25 1.70 -15.44 -30.69
N ALA A 26 0.41 -15.10 -30.47
CA ALA A 26 0.03 -14.19 -29.40
C ALA A 26 0.43 -14.85 -28.09
N THR A 27 1.57 -14.45 -27.54
CA THR A 27 1.92 -14.77 -26.15
C THR A 27 0.81 -14.20 -25.29
N PRO A 28 0.12 -15.02 -24.47
CA PRO A 28 -0.86 -14.48 -23.55
C PRO A 28 -0.10 -13.46 -22.68
N ALA A 29 -0.55 -12.21 -22.69
CA ALA A 29 -0.05 -11.21 -21.76
C ALA A 29 -0.26 -11.78 -20.35
N SER A 30 0.83 -12.24 -19.73
CA SER A 30 0.81 -12.69 -18.34
C SER A 30 0.19 -11.57 -17.54
N ALA A 31 -0.96 -11.83 -16.90
CA ALA A 31 -1.54 -10.88 -15.96
C ALA A 31 -0.45 -10.61 -14.92
N THR A 32 0.19 -9.46 -15.05
CA THR A 32 1.29 -9.05 -14.19
C THR A 32 0.71 -8.83 -12.82
N SER A 33 1.07 -9.65 -11.86
CA SER A 33 0.80 -9.46 -10.45
C SER A 33 2.00 -8.78 -9.79
N ALA A 34 1.84 -8.26 -8.57
CA ALA A 34 2.89 -7.69 -7.76
C ALA A 34 3.44 -8.71 -6.73
N PRO A 35 4.12 -9.79 -7.14
CA PRO A 35 4.54 -10.85 -6.21
C PRO A 35 5.60 -10.39 -5.21
N GLY A 36 6.18 -9.21 -5.44
CA GLY A 36 7.17 -8.59 -4.57
C GLY A 36 6.60 -7.59 -3.57
N ILE A 37 5.27 -7.50 -3.46
CA ILE A 37 4.62 -6.57 -2.54
C ILE A 37 5.02 -6.87 -1.09
N ALA A 38 5.40 -5.81 -0.35
CA ALA A 38 5.61 -5.87 1.09
C ALA A 38 4.31 -5.54 1.82
N TYR A 39 4.05 -6.27 2.91
CA TYR A 39 2.90 -6.01 3.77
C TYR A 39 3.37 -5.42 5.09
N GLY A 40 2.74 -4.35 5.50
CA GLY A 40 3.14 -3.58 6.65
C GLY A 40 1.99 -3.10 7.51
N LEU A 41 2.38 -2.30 8.50
CA LEU A 41 1.48 -1.75 9.50
C LEU A 41 1.91 -0.33 9.87
N THR A 42 0.97 0.50 10.31
CA THR A 42 1.23 1.78 10.94
C THR A 42 0.36 1.93 12.18
N ASP A 43 0.97 2.28 13.30
CA ASP A 43 0.31 2.64 14.55
C ASP A 43 1.33 3.36 15.45
N ASP A 44 1.58 4.63 15.14
CA ASP A 44 2.62 5.41 15.81
C ASP A 44 2.35 5.53 17.31
N ALA A 45 1.08 5.74 17.69
CA ALA A 45 0.69 5.89 19.09
C ALA A 45 0.89 4.58 19.89
N TRP A 46 0.56 3.44 19.29
CA TRP A 46 0.78 2.14 19.93
C TRP A 46 2.27 1.79 19.98
N LEU A 47 3.03 2.06 18.94
CA LEU A 47 4.48 1.84 18.94
C LEU A 47 5.18 2.67 20.01
N ALA A 48 4.87 3.95 20.14
CA ALA A 48 5.49 4.82 21.13
C ALA A 48 5.02 4.53 22.56
N ASN A 49 3.71 4.34 22.76
CA ASN A 49 3.09 4.38 24.10
C ASN A 49 2.13 3.22 24.40
N GLY A 50 2.12 2.17 23.59
CA GLY A 50 1.26 1.00 23.81
C GLY A 50 1.65 0.19 25.05
N PRO A 51 0.79 -0.77 25.45
CA PRO A 51 1.09 -1.66 26.57
C PRO A 51 2.33 -2.51 26.35
N GLY A 52 3.00 -2.89 27.45
CA GLY A 52 4.25 -3.63 27.43
C GLY A 52 5.45 -2.74 27.11
N THR A 53 6.59 -3.35 26.87
CA THR A 53 7.80 -2.64 26.45
C THR A 53 7.77 -2.37 24.95
N LEU A 54 8.60 -1.44 24.47
CA LEU A 54 8.77 -1.22 23.02
C LEU A 54 9.27 -2.49 22.32
N ASP A 55 10.18 -3.23 22.97
CA ASP A 55 10.70 -4.49 22.44
C ASP A 55 9.60 -5.54 22.25
N ASP A 56 8.65 -5.67 23.19
CA ASP A 56 7.49 -6.55 23.06
C ASP A 56 6.60 -6.15 21.88
N ARG A 57 6.39 -4.84 21.67
CA ARG A 57 5.59 -4.34 20.56
C ARG A 57 6.25 -4.62 19.20
N VAL A 58 7.56 -4.38 19.09
CA VAL A 58 8.29 -4.66 17.85
C VAL A 58 8.41 -6.18 17.62
N ALA A 59 8.60 -6.99 18.67
CA ALA A 59 8.54 -8.45 18.58
C ALA A 59 7.16 -8.95 18.07
N THR A 60 6.09 -8.32 18.53
CA THR A 60 4.73 -8.61 18.04
C THR A 60 4.62 -8.37 16.53
N LEU A 61 5.11 -7.24 16.02
CA LEU A 61 5.10 -6.96 14.58
C LEU A 61 5.91 -8.00 13.79
N GLN A 62 7.07 -8.39 14.28
CA GLN A 62 7.91 -9.42 13.67
C GLN A 62 7.17 -10.77 13.63
N GLY A 63 6.53 -11.17 14.74
CA GLY A 63 5.73 -12.40 14.82
C GLY A 63 4.55 -12.44 13.85
N LEU A 64 3.95 -11.29 13.54
CA LEU A 64 2.88 -11.16 12.53
C LEU A 64 3.39 -11.19 11.09
N GLY A 65 4.69 -11.24 10.85
CA GLY A 65 5.28 -11.15 9.51
C GLY A 65 5.21 -9.75 8.89
N VAL A 66 5.18 -8.71 9.71
CA VAL A 66 5.26 -7.31 9.26
C VAL A 66 6.64 -7.07 8.68
N GLN A 67 6.68 -6.72 7.40
CA GLN A 67 7.93 -6.49 6.65
C GLN A 67 8.34 -5.02 6.64
N VAL A 68 7.36 -4.13 6.81
CA VAL A 68 7.58 -2.69 6.76
C VAL A 68 6.63 -1.97 7.73
N VAL A 69 7.14 -0.99 8.44
CA VAL A 69 6.34 -0.09 9.28
C VAL A 69 6.36 1.29 8.66
N ARG A 70 5.20 1.94 8.54
CA ARG A 70 5.18 3.38 8.33
C ARG A 70 5.19 4.06 9.69
N TYR A 71 6.17 4.93 9.91
CA TYR A 71 6.30 5.73 11.12
C TYR A 71 6.42 7.22 10.78
N THR A 72 5.81 8.08 11.58
CA THR A 72 5.77 9.52 11.32
C THR A 72 6.76 10.26 12.20
N VAL A 73 7.66 11.02 11.57
CA VAL A 73 8.47 12.06 12.23
C VAL A 73 7.78 13.40 12.00
N ARG A 74 7.26 13.94 13.08
CA ARG A 74 6.60 15.24 13.07
C ARG A 74 7.62 16.35 13.25
N TRP A 75 7.75 17.19 12.20
CA TRP A 75 8.72 18.28 12.20
C TRP A 75 8.44 19.31 13.30
N ASP A 76 7.17 19.63 13.57
CA ASP A 76 6.75 20.55 14.64
C ASP A 76 7.02 20.01 16.05
N GLU A 77 7.18 18.69 16.21
CA GLU A 77 7.52 18.05 17.49
C GLU A 77 9.03 17.92 17.67
N VAL A 78 9.77 17.51 16.63
CA VAL A 78 11.23 17.34 16.73
C VAL A 78 12.02 18.65 16.61
N ALA A 79 11.44 19.73 16.05
CA ALA A 79 12.05 21.04 15.95
C ALA A 79 11.05 22.16 16.28
N PRO A 80 10.55 22.24 17.53
CA PRO A 80 9.59 23.27 17.93
C PRO A 80 10.14 24.68 17.84
N THR A 81 11.46 24.83 17.92
CA THR A 81 12.21 26.08 17.72
C THR A 81 13.03 25.99 16.42
N GLU A 82 13.33 27.16 15.83
CA GLU A 82 14.10 27.21 14.57
C GLU A 82 15.57 26.80 14.80
N PRO A 83 16.05 25.73 14.15
CA PRO A 83 17.46 25.34 14.21
C PRO A 83 18.37 26.39 13.58
N ALA A 84 19.50 26.68 14.20
CA ALA A 84 20.52 27.57 13.64
C ALA A 84 21.20 26.93 12.40
N ALA A 85 21.35 25.60 12.41
CA ALA A 85 21.86 24.80 11.31
C ALA A 85 20.83 23.76 10.86
N PRO A 86 19.75 24.15 10.15
CA PRO A 86 18.57 23.29 9.94
C PRO A 86 18.79 22.02 9.11
N SER A 87 19.97 21.84 8.49
CA SER A 87 20.36 20.60 7.81
C SER A 87 21.27 19.71 8.65
N ASP A 88 21.66 20.14 9.85
CA ASP A 88 22.51 19.40 10.76
C ASP A 88 21.61 18.70 11.81
N PRO A 89 21.55 17.36 11.85
CA PRO A 89 20.75 16.66 12.86
C PRO A 89 21.26 16.85 14.28
N GLN A 90 22.51 17.34 14.47
CA GLN A 90 23.11 17.59 15.77
C GLN A 90 22.81 19.01 16.32
N ASP A 91 22.07 19.84 15.55
CA ASP A 91 21.64 21.14 16.05
C ASP A 91 20.76 20.94 17.30
N PRO A 92 21.04 21.67 18.43
CA PRO A 92 20.36 21.46 19.70
C PRO A 92 18.84 21.77 19.68
N ALA A 93 18.32 22.38 18.61
CA ALA A 93 16.89 22.56 18.43
C ALA A 93 16.15 21.28 17.98
N TYR A 94 16.88 20.22 17.58
CA TYR A 94 16.29 18.93 17.26
C TYR A 94 16.22 18.02 18.49
N ASP A 95 15.04 17.48 18.75
CA ASP A 95 14.84 16.37 19.72
C ASP A 95 14.42 15.09 18.97
N TRP A 96 15.36 14.19 18.80
CA TRP A 96 15.14 12.90 18.16
C TRP A 96 14.81 11.76 19.14
N THR A 97 14.69 12.05 20.46
CA THR A 97 14.55 11.02 21.51
C THR A 97 13.45 10.02 21.23
N THR A 98 12.23 10.54 20.98
CA THR A 98 11.08 9.66 20.73
C THR A 98 11.17 8.92 19.39
N PRO A 99 11.39 9.58 18.23
CA PRO A 99 11.48 8.85 16.98
C PRO A 99 12.67 7.88 16.94
N SER A 100 13.84 8.24 17.46
CA SER A 100 15.01 7.34 17.47
C SER A 100 14.75 6.07 18.26
N SER A 101 14.11 6.16 19.43
CA SER A 101 13.80 4.96 20.21
C SER A 101 13.00 3.93 19.41
N VAL A 102 11.98 4.37 18.67
CA VAL A 102 11.12 3.49 17.86
C VAL A 102 11.85 3.00 16.60
N LEU A 103 12.52 3.90 15.90
CA LEU A 103 13.19 3.60 14.64
C LEU A 103 14.35 2.63 14.84
N ASP A 104 15.15 2.82 15.89
CA ASP A 104 16.27 1.94 16.23
C ASP A 104 15.78 0.53 16.63
N ALA A 105 14.69 0.44 17.37
CA ALA A 105 14.10 -0.85 17.74
C ALA A 105 13.56 -1.61 16.50
N LEU A 106 12.95 -0.92 15.54
CA LEU A 106 12.51 -1.50 14.26
C LEU A 106 13.71 -1.97 13.44
N HIS A 107 14.73 -1.12 13.33
CA HIS A 107 15.95 -1.41 12.58
C HIS A 107 16.71 -2.61 13.15
N ALA A 108 16.87 -2.68 14.46
CA ALA A 108 17.53 -3.79 15.15
C ALA A 108 16.88 -5.16 14.89
N ARG A 109 15.57 -5.18 14.59
CA ARG A 109 14.83 -6.39 14.24
C ARG A 109 14.67 -6.61 12.73
N GLY A 110 15.33 -5.81 11.90
CA GLY A 110 15.28 -5.92 10.43
C GLY A 110 13.92 -5.57 9.82
N ILE A 111 13.07 -4.84 10.53
CA ILE A 111 11.81 -4.33 10.00
C ILE A 111 12.09 -3.05 9.22
N ASP A 112 11.75 -3.06 7.94
CA ASP A 112 11.93 -1.90 7.07
C ASP A 112 10.99 -0.73 7.46
N VAL A 113 11.36 0.50 7.11
CA VAL A 113 10.59 1.68 7.51
C VAL A 113 10.24 2.54 6.30
N VAL A 114 8.96 2.93 6.19
CA VAL A 114 8.54 4.10 5.43
C VAL A 114 8.47 5.27 6.41
N LEU A 115 9.43 6.17 6.34
CA LEU A 115 9.51 7.33 7.22
C LEU A 115 8.68 8.48 6.64
N GLN A 116 7.54 8.77 7.28
CA GLN A 116 6.70 9.91 6.90
C GLN A 116 7.22 11.18 7.56
N LEU A 117 7.37 12.24 6.77
CA LEU A 117 7.74 13.59 7.23
C LEU A 117 6.52 14.49 7.15
N ASP A 118 6.07 15.03 8.29
CA ASP A 118 4.82 15.78 8.43
C ASP A 118 4.94 16.92 9.47
N GLY A 119 3.97 17.83 9.47
CA GLY A 119 3.81 18.87 10.51
C GLY A 119 4.83 20.01 10.40
N ALA A 120 4.41 21.19 9.92
CA ALA A 120 5.28 22.37 9.85
C ALA A 120 5.27 23.12 11.17
N PRO A 121 6.42 23.39 11.83
CA PRO A 121 6.50 24.17 13.05
C PRO A 121 6.10 25.63 12.81
N ALA A 122 5.61 26.31 13.85
CA ALA A 122 5.09 27.66 13.79
C ALA A 122 6.10 28.67 13.23
N TRP A 123 7.38 28.54 13.57
CA TRP A 123 8.45 29.39 13.04
C TRP A 123 8.62 29.29 11.52
N SER A 124 8.30 28.12 10.92
CA SER A 124 8.45 27.88 9.48
C SER A 124 7.26 28.34 8.65
N ASN A 125 6.06 28.43 9.26
CA ASN A 125 4.79 28.65 8.55
C ASN A 125 4.11 29.98 8.88
N GLY A 126 4.81 30.89 9.57
CA GLY A 126 4.30 32.19 9.96
C GLY A 126 3.33 32.16 11.15
N GLY A 127 3.59 31.29 12.13
CA GLY A 127 2.82 31.19 13.37
C GLY A 127 1.48 30.47 13.24
N LYS A 128 1.29 29.69 12.17
CA LYS A 128 0.04 28.97 11.89
C LYS A 128 0.11 27.54 12.45
N PRO A 129 -1.05 26.84 12.57
CA PRO A 129 -1.06 25.40 12.90
C PRO A 129 -0.19 24.55 11.98
N SER A 130 0.27 23.41 12.48
CA SER A 130 1.26 22.57 11.81
C SER A 130 0.81 21.97 10.46
N ASN A 131 -0.47 22.00 10.14
CA ASN A 131 -1.00 21.62 8.83
C ASN A 131 -0.90 22.74 7.76
N TYR A 132 -0.28 23.88 8.05
CA TYR A 132 -0.02 24.90 7.03
C TYR A 132 1.35 24.71 6.38
N VAL A 133 1.41 24.92 5.05
CA VAL A 133 2.68 24.85 4.31
C VAL A 133 3.70 25.85 4.86
N PRO A 134 5.00 25.53 4.87
CA PRO A 134 6.04 26.49 5.20
C PRO A 134 6.00 27.70 4.26
N THR A 135 6.42 28.87 4.77
CA THR A 135 6.52 30.10 3.95
C THR A 135 7.69 30.06 2.97
N SER A 136 8.77 29.38 3.33
CA SER A 136 9.98 29.22 2.50
C SER A 136 9.95 27.90 1.71
N THR A 137 10.53 27.92 0.53
CA THR A 137 10.77 26.71 -0.30
C THR A 137 11.98 25.90 0.16
N LYS A 138 12.79 26.42 1.13
CA LYS A 138 14.06 25.82 1.56
C LYS A 138 13.97 25.06 2.86
N THR A 139 13.10 25.52 3.80
CA THR A 139 13.10 25.03 5.19
C THR A 139 12.77 23.55 5.30
N PHE A 140 11.75 23.06 4.58
CA PHE A 140 11.40 21.63 4.59
C PHE A 140 12.46 20.74 3.96
N GLY A 141 13.17 21.23 2.92
CA GLY A 141 14.31 20.53 2.33
C GLY A 141 15.47 20.39 3.30
N ALA A 142 15.76 21.44 4.09
CA ALA A 142 16.79 21.41 5.13
C ALA A 142 16.43 20.38 6.23
N PHE A 143 15.19 20.40 6.71
CA PHE A 143 14.68 19.38 7.64
C PHE A 143 14.80 17.95 7.06
N ALA A 144 14.39 17.73 5.82
CA ALA A 144 14.53 16.43 5.16
C ALA A 144 16.00 15.97 5.05
N THR A 145 16.94 16.92 4.91
CA THR A 145 18.39 16.61 4.96
C THR A 145 18.79 16.17 6.37
N ALA A 146 18.35 16.86 7.41
CA ALA A 146 18.66 16.49 8.81
C ALA A 146 18.14 15.09 9.12
N VAL A 147 16.86 14.79 8.79
CA VAL A 147 16.27 13.45 8.96
C VAL A 147 17.04 12.36 8.22
N ALA A 148 17.42 12.62 6.95
CA ALA A 148 18.16 11.65 6.13
C ALA A 148 19.58 11.39 6.64
N ARG A 149 20.18 12.35 7.35
CA ARG A 149 21.48 12.20 8.02
C ARG A 149 21.36 11.51 9.36
N GLU A 150 20.30 11.79 10.13
CA GLU A 150 20.03 11.13 11.40
C GLU A 150 19.75 9.63 11.21
N TYR A 151 18.98 9.28 10.16
CA TYR A 151 18.61 7.89 9.86
C TYR A 151 19.16 7.41 8.51
N PRO A 152 20.49 7.26 8.33
CA PRO A 152 21.11 6.97 7.02
C PRO A 152 20.74 5.59 6.44
N TRP A 153 20.25 4.70 7.29
CA TRP A 153 19.76 3.37 6.92
C TRP A 153 18.34 3.38 6.33
N VAL A 154 17.55 4.41 6.61
CA VAL A 154 16.20 4.54 6.04
C VAL A 154 16.28 4.81 4.54
N LYS A 155 15.57 4.00 3.74
CA LYS A 155 15.55 4.10 2.28
C LYS A 155 14.19 4.46 1.69
N LYS A 156 13.15 4.55 2.50
CA LYS A 156 11.78 4.85 2.06
C LYS A 156 11.24 6.05 2.83
N PHE A 157 10.92 7.12 2.11
CA PHE A 157 10.40 8.36 2.67
C PHE A 157 9.05 8.68 2.07
N GLN A 158 8.11 9.13 2.90
CA GLN A 158 6.81 9.65 2.48
C GLN A 158 6.72 11.13 2.86
N ILE A 159 6.35 11.97 1.91
CA ILE A 159 6.27 13.42 2.13
C ILE A 159 4.83 13.82 2.37
N TRP A 160 4.55 14.15 3.63
CA TRP A 160 3.26 14.56 4.15
C TRP A 160 2.19 13.46 4.20
N ASN A 161 1.07 13.75 4.91
CA ASN A 161 -0.13 12.91 4.93
C ASN A 161 -1.29 13.62 4.25
N GLU A 162 -2.02 12.95 3.39
CA GLU A 162 -3.26 13.37 2.72
C GLU A 162 -3.32 14.87 2.33
N PRO A 163 -2.29 15.40 1.63
CA PRO A 163 -2.19 16.83 1.33
C PRO A 163 -3.32 17.35 0.43
N ASN A 164 -4.10 16.44 -0.12
CA ASN A 164 -5.31 16.76 -0.87
C ASN A 164 -6.53 17.09 0.02
N GLN A 165 -6.38 17.11 1.36
CA GLN A 165 -7.41 17.42 2.33
C GLN A 165 -7.02 18.63 3.18
N ALA A 166 -7.94 19.58 3.37
CA ALA A 166 -7.70 20.80 4.18
C ALA A 166 -7.42 20.50 5.66
N ARG A 167 -7.82 19.33 6.16
CA ARG A 167 -7.47 18.85 7.49
C ARG A 167 -5.96 18.66 7.65
N TRP A 168 -5.28 18.25 6.58
CA TRP A 168 -3.88 17.85 6.60
C TRP A 168 -2.96 18.89 5.97
N LEU A 169 -3.43 19.64 4.95
CA LEU A 169 -2.61 20.68 4.31
C LEU A 169 -3.43 21.93 3.98
N ARG A 170 -2.95 23.07 4.46
CA ARG A 170 -3.50 24.41 4.17
C ARG A 170 -2.44 25.35 3.59
N PRO A 171 -2.78 26.15 2.56
CA PRO A 171 -3.95 25.92 1.69
C PRO A 171 -3.84 24.60 0.96
N THR A 172 -4.99 23.97 0.63
CA THR A 172 -5.03 22.71 -0.10
C THR A 172 -4.68 22.94 -1.56
N SER A 173 -3.39 23.01 -1.85
CA SER A 173 -2.82 23.34 -3.16
C SER A 173 -1.71 22.38 -3.56
N ALA A 174 -1.92 21.62 -4.62
CA ALA A 174 -0.91 20.72 -5.17
C ALA A 174 0.36 21.48 -5.62
N ALA A 175 0.23 22.70 -6.14
CA ALA A 175 1.39 23.51 -6.52
C ALA A 175 2.24 23.90 -5.32
N LEU A 176 1.62 24.32 -4.20
CA LEU A 176 2.34 24.64 -2.96
C LEU A 176 2.93 23.39 -2.32
N TYR A 177 2.18 22.28 -2.28
CA TYR A 177 2.70 20.98 -1.83
C TYR A 177 3.96 20.59 -2.61
N VAL A 178 3.92 20.66 -3.94
CA VAL A 178 5.05 20.29 -4.79
C VAL A 178 6.25 21.22 -4.60
N THR A 179 6.01 22.54 -4.55
CA THR A 179 7.12 23.51 -4.54
C THR A 179 7.73 23.73 -3.16
N ARG A 180 6.97 23.54 -2.08
CA ARG A 180 7.44 23.83 -0.72
C ARG A 180 7.75 22.61 0.13
N LEU A 181 7.20 21.44 -0.23
CA LEU A 181 7.36 20.20 0.52
C LEU A 181 8.03 19.11 -0.35
N LEU A 182 7.33 18.61 -1.38
CA LEU A 182 7.75 17.41 -2.09
C LEU A 182 9.07 17.57 -2.84
N ASN A 183 9.20 18.58 -3.72
CA ASN A 183 10.40 18.72 -4.53
C ASN A 183 11.64 19.10 -3.71
N PRO A 184 11.57 20.01 -2.70
CA PRO A 184 12.69 20.26 -1.80
C PRO A 184 13.13 19.00 -1.04
N ALA A 185 12.20 18.23 -0.48
CA ALA A 185 12.53 16.99 0.20
C ALA A 185 13.10 15.92 -0.75
N TYR A 186 12.52 15.76 -1.95
CA TYR A 186 13.03 14.85 -2.97
C TYR A 186 14.50 15.13 -3.29
N MET A 187 14.84 16.39 -3.54
CA MET A 187 16.21 16.80 -3.84
C MET A 187 17.16 16.55 -2.66
N ALA A 188 16.74 16.93 -1.46
CA ALA A 188 17.50 16.78 -0.23
C ALA A 188 17.80 15.31 0.09
N ILE A 189 16.79 14.46 0.07
CA ILE A 189 16.90 13.02 0.39
C ILE A 189 17.79 12.32 -0.64
N HIS A 190 17.58 12.56 -1.93
CA HIS A 190 18.42 11.94 -2.96
C HIS A 190 19.89 12.42 -2.94
N ALA A 191 20.14 13.65 -2.50
CA ALA A 191 21.51 14.15 -2.31
C ALA A 191 22.20 13.54 -1.07
N THR A 192 21.43 13.09 -0.08
CA THR A 192 21.95 12.60 1.20
C THR A 192 21.99 11.07 1.28
N THR A 193 20.96 10.38 0.74
CA THR A 193 20.78 8.94 0.92
C THR A 193 20.74 8.23 -0.42
N ALA A 194 21.82 7.52 -0.75
CA ALA A 194 21.90 6.73 -1.99
C ALA A 194 20.84 5.60 -1.98
N GLY A 195 20.15 5.46 -3.11
CA GLY A 195 19.11 4.44 -3.30
C GLY A 195 17.78 4.73 -2.60
N ALA A 196 17.61 5.89 -1.99
CA ALA A 196 16.36 6.29 -1.37
C ALA A 196 15.20 6.32 -2.40
N LYS A 197 13.99 6.07 -1.90
CA LYS A 197 12.73 6.23 -2.62
C LYS A 197 11.87 7.27 -1.90
N VAL A 198 11.46 8.29 -2.63
CA VAL A 198 10.63 9.38 -2.12
C VAL A 198 9.22 9.25 -2.68
N ALA A 199 8.26 9.05 -1.78
CA ALA A 199 6.85 8.98 -2.10
C ALA A 199 6.20 10.35 -1.94
N GLY A 200 5.50 10.78 -3.01
CA GLY A 200 4.63 11.94 -3.00
C GLY A 200 3.18 11.54 -3.24
N GLY A 201 2.26 12.47 -3.03
CA GLY A 201 0.82 12.25 -3.18
C GLY A 201 0.17 11.92 -1.85
N SER A 202 0.36 10.72 -1.33
CA SER A 202 -0.26 10.20 -0.09
C SER A 202 -1.73 10.60 0.06
N THR A 203 -2.49 10.47 -1.03
CA THR A 203 -3.82 11.08 -1.14
C THR A 203 -4.89 10.29 -0.41
N ALA A 204 -5.82 10.99 0.26
CA ALA A 204 -7.11 10.43 0.69
C ALA A 204 -7.93 9.94 -0.52
N PRO A 205 -8.87 8.98 -0.34
CA PRO A 205 -9.59 8.35 -1.44
C PRO A 205 -10.56 9.27 -2.18
N ARG A 206 -10.91 10.42 -1.59
CA ARG A 206 -11.89 11.38 -2.14
C ARG A 206 -11.48 12.83 -1.87
N GLY A 207 -12.12 13.78 -2.55
CA GLY A 207 -12.21 15.17 -2.11
C GLY A 207 -13.22 15.31 -0.98
N SER A 208 -13.01 16.27 -0.09
CA SER A 208 -13.97 16.76 0.89
C SER A 208 -14.43 18.17 0.48
N THR A 209 -15.26 18.83 1.31
CA THR A 209 -15.76 20.20 1.02
C THR A 209 -14.62 21.17 0.71
N ASP A 210 -13.51 21.10 1.48
CA ASP A 210 -12.31 21.94 1.30
C ASP A 210 -11.11 21.13 0.77
N GLY A 211 -11.36 19.97 0.17
CA GLY A 211 -10.36 19.04 -0.34
C GLY A 211 -10.46 18.83 -1.84
N VAL A 212 -9.44 18.21 -2.39
CA VAL A 212 -9.32 17.91 -3.83
C VAL A 212 -9.35 16.40 -4.02
N SER A 213 -10.06 15.92 -5.03
CA SER A 213 -10.08 14.48 -5.34
C SER A 213 -8.69 13.97 -5.74
N PRO A 214 -8.36 12.69 -5.48
CA PRO A 214 -7.04 12.14 -5.85
C PRO A 214 -6.77 12.24 -7.34
N ILE A 215 -7.78 12.12 -8.19
CA ILE A 215 -7.65 12.25 -9.65
C ILE A 215 -7.27 13.68 -10.07
N ALA A 216 -7.93 14.69 -9.49
CA ALA A 216 -7.58 16.08 -9.75
C ALA A 216 -6.22 16.44 -9.14
N TRP A 217 -5.90 15.89 -7.96
CA TRP A 217 -4.65 16.13 -7.26
C TRP A 217 -3.44 15.63 -8.06
N ILE A 218 -3.45 14.38 -8.53
CA ILE A 218 -2.34 13.82 -9.32
C ILE A 218 -2.11 14.61 -10.61
N THR A 219 -3.19 15.05 -11.26
CA THR A 219 -3.12 15.89 -12.45
C THR A 219 -2.47 17.25 -12.15
N ALA A 220 -2.85 17.87 -11.01
CA ALA A 220 -2.29 19.14 -10.58
C ALA A 220 -0.82 19.00 -10.14
N MET A 221 -0.44 17.89 -9.49
CA MET A 221 0.96 17.58 -9.17
C MET A 221 1.82 17.46 -10.43
N HIS A 222 1.31 16.78 -11.47
CA HIS A 222 2.02 16.67 -12.75
C HIS A 222 2.23 18.05 -13.39
N ARG A 223 1.20 18.90 -13.42
CA ARG A 223 1.32 20.29 -13.93
C ARG A 223 2.31 21.12 -13.12
N ALA A 224 2.41 20.89 -11.81
CA ALA A 224 3.38 21.54 -10.92
C ALA A 224 4.78 20.93 -11.02
N ARG A 225 5.04 19.98 -11.92
CA ARG A 225 6.33 19.31 -12.12
C ARG A 225 6.83 18.58 -10.85
N ALA A 226 5.95 17.83 -10.20
CA ALA A 226 6.30 17.01 -9.04
C ALA A 226 7.41 16.00 -9.38
N ARG A 227 8.36 15.86 -8.46
CA ARG A 227 9.41 14.84 -8.47
C ARG A 227 9.09 13.79 -7.43
N LEU A 228 9.02 12.54 -7.85
CA LEU A 228 8.74 11.40 -6.97
C LEU A 228 9.21 10.09 -7.62
N ASP A 229 9.61 9.13 -6.80
CA ASP A 229 9.86 7.74 -7.21
C ASP A 229 8.61 6.89 -7.07
N VAL A 230 7.73 7.28 -6.15
CA VAL A 230 6.54 6.55 -5.76
C VAL A 230 5.36 7.51 -5.59
N TYR A 231 4.19 7.11 -6.06
CA TYR A 231 2.94 7.77 -5.71
C TYR A 231 2.29 7.03 -4.54
N ALA A 232 2.12 7.71 -3.42
CA ALA A 232 1.45 7.15 -2.25
C ALA A 232 -0.04 7.45 -2.27
N HIS A 233 -0.85 6.52 -1.70
CA HIS A 233 -2.30 6.64 -1.64
C HIS A 233 -2.89 5.84 -0.48
N ASN A 234 -3.97 6.36 0.13
CA ASN A 234 -4.71 5.75 1.22
C ASN A 234 -6.09 5.28 0.71
N PRO A 235 -6.24 4.04 0.19
CA PRO A 235 -7.44 3.60 -0.52
C PRO A 235 -8.57 3.12 0.40
N TYR A 236 -8.94 3.91 1.41
CA TYR A 236 -10.06 3.59 2.29
C TYR A 236 -11.37 3.48 1.53
N PRO A 237 -12.34 2.67 2.00
CA PRO A 237 -13.69 2.64 1.44
C PRO A 237 -14.42 3.96 1.72
N LEU A 238 -15.32 4.33 0.83
CA LEU A 238 -16.20 5.48 1.04
C LEU A 238 -17.45 5.11 1.83
N ASP A 239 -18.01 3.95 1.54
CA ASP A 239 -19.13 3.35 2.24
C ASP A 239 -18.78 1.88 2.55
N PRO A 240 -18.20 1.60 3.74
CA PRO A 240 -17.72 0.26 4.09
C PRO A 240 -18.83 -0.79 4.15
N LYS A 241 -20.12 -0.39 4.20
CA LYS A 241 -21.26 -1.30 4.20
C LYS A 241 -21.70 -1.72 2.80
N ARG A 242 -21.33 -0.96 1.75
CA ARG A 242 -21.72 -1.20 0.36
C ARG A 242 -20.55 -1.46 -0.57
N GLU A 243 -19.34 -1.13 -0.14
CA GLU A 243 -18.10 -1.27 -0.89
C GLU A 243 -17.23 -2.35 -0.27
N THR A 244 -16.75 -3.29 -1.09
CA THR A 244 -15.73 -4.27 -0.69
C THR A 244 -14.41 -3.93 -1.39
N PRO A 245 -13.27 -4.49 -0.96
CA PRO A 245 -11.99 -4.28 -1.63
C PRO A 245 -11.95 -4.73 -3.09
N LEU A 246 -12.87 -5.60 -3.50
CA LEU A 246 -12.94 -6.13 -4.87
C LEU A 246 -14.06 -5.52 -5.70
N HIS A 247 -15.05 -4.89 -5.06
CA HIS A 247 -16.23 -4.35 -5.73
C HIS A 247 -16.58 -2.96 -5.19
N ALA A 248 -16.53 -1.97 -6.08
CA ALA A 248 -17.05 -0.63 -5.81
C ALA A 248 -18.48 -0.50 -6.32
N PRO A 249 -19.36 0.27 -5.66
CA PRO A 249 -20.64 0.63 -6.19
C PRO A 249 -20.53 1.30 -7.56
N ALA A 250 -21.50 1.09 -8.43
CA ALA A 250 -21.56 1.77 -9.72
C ALA A 250 -21.54 3.29 -9.53
N CYS A 251 -20.68 3.97 -10.24
CA CYS A 251 -20.54 5.40 -10.14
C CYS A 251 -20.14 6.01 -11.47
N LYS A 252 -21.00 6.92 -11.99
CA LYS A 252 -20.71 7.68 -13.19
C LYS A 252 -19.83 8.89 -12.86
N ASN A 253 -18.73 9.06 -13.60
CA ASN A 253 -17.77 10.18 -13.42
C ASN A 253 -17.11 10.25 -12.03
N CYS A 254 -16.85 9.11 -11.40
CA CYS A 254 -16.19 9.08 -10.11
C CYS A 254 -14.76 9.58 -10.16
N THR A 255 -14.46 10.53 -9.29
CA THR A 255 -13.11 11.05 -9.04
C THR A 255 -12.45 10.43 -7.81
N THR A 256 -13.11 9.47 -7.18
CA THR A 256 -12.63 8.72 -6.01
C THR A 256 -11.74 7.57 -6.44
N VAL A 257 -10.79 7.22 -5.56
CA VAL A 257 -9.98 6.02 -5.68
C VAL A 257 -10.01 5.28 -4.35
N THR A 258 -10.56 4.06 -4.38
CA THR A 258 -10.62 3.15 -3.24
C THR A 258 -9.88 1.86 -3.61
N MET A 259 -9.74 0.92 -2.68
CA MET A 259 -9.11 -0.37 -2.95
C MET A 259 -9.73 -1.07 -4.17
N ALA A 260 -11.05 -1.02 -4.32
CA ALA A 260 -11.76 -1.62 -5.44
C ALA A 260 -11.50 -0.93 -6.80
N THR A 261 -10.96 0.27 -6.80
CA THR A 261 -10.78 1.10 -8.01
C THR A 261 -9.32 1.52 -8.24
N LEU A 262 -8.35 0.80 -7.68
CA LEU A 262 -6.91 1.05 -7.83
C LEU A 262 -6.45 1.14 -9.30
N ASN A 263 -7.12 0.45 -10.20
CA ASN A 263 -6.85 0.54 -11.64
C ASN A 263 -6.97 1.96 -12.20
N ARG A 264 -7.78 2.83 -11.56
CA ARG A 264 -7.87 4.26 -11.94
C ARG A 264 -6.58 4.99 -11.58
N LEU A 265 -6.07 4.75 -10.36
CA LEU A 265 -4.81 5.32 -9.92
C LEU A 265 -3.65 4.81 -10.75
N GLU A 266 -3.58 3.50 -10.98
CA GLU A 266 -2.51 2.87 -11.76
C GLU A 266 -2.39 3.47 -13.16
N ARG A 267 -3.54 3.69 -13.84
CA ARG A 267 -3.56 4.34 -15.15
C ARG A 267 -3.02 5.77 -15.10
N LEU A 268 -3.43 6.56 -14.10
CA LEU A 268 -2.98 7.96 -13.97
C LEU A 268 -1.52 8.07 -13.57
N VAL A 269 -1.06 7.20 -12.66
CA VAL A 269 0.37 7.11 -12.33
C VAL A 269 1.17 6.71 -13.56
N GLY A 270 0.70 5.72 -14.32
CA GLY A 270 1.34 5.31 -15.57
C GLY A 270 1.41 6.43 -16.62
N LEU A 271 0.39 7.28 -16.69
CA LEU A 271 0.32 8.40 -17.63
C LEU A 271 1.22 9.57 -17.22
N TYR A 272 1.13 10.01 -15.97
CA TYR A 272 1.79 11.24 -15.51
C TYR A 272 3.19 11.01 -14.92
N PHE A 273 3.41 9.83 -14.34
CA PHE A 273 4.65 9.44 -13.67
C PHE A 273 5.05 8.01 -14.07
N PRO A 274 5.43 7.75 -15.34
CA PRO A 274 5.53 6.39 -15.90
C PRO A 274 6.56 5.50 -15.20
N ARG A 275 7.55 6.09 -14.53
CA ARG A 275 8.58 5.36 -13.75
C ARG A 275 8.17 5.14 -12.30
N ALA A 276 7.14 5.83 -11.81
CA ALA A 276 6.75 5.73 -10.42
C ALA A 276 6.06 4.40 -10.10
N ARG A 277 6.34 3.90 -8.90
CA ARG A 277 5.63 2.80 -8.27
C ARG A 277 4.46 3.35 -7.44
N ILE A 278 3.69 2.49 -6.82
CA ILE A 278 2.57 2.87 -5.94
C ILE A 278 2.79 2.25 -4.57
N TRP A 279 2.68 3.07 -3.51
CA TRP A 279 2.56 2.61 -2.14
C TRP A 279 1.16 2.89 -1.63
N LEU A 280 0.52 1.87 -1.04
CA LEU A 280 -0.75 2.00 -0.34
C LEU A 280 -0.43 2.17 1.15
N THR A 281 -0.38 3.42 1.59
CA THR A 281 0.25 3.82 2.85
C THR A 281 -0.67 3.84 4.06
N GLU A 282 -1.96 3.70 3.83
CA GLU A 282 -2.96 3.38 4.85
C GLU A 282 -4.12 2.63 4.22
N TYR A 283 -4.58 1.58 4.90
CA TYR A 283 -5.76 0.84 4.52
C TYR A 283 -6.35 0.10 5.71
N GLY A 284 -7.64 0.12 5.85
CA GLY A 284 -8.36 -0.60 6.89
C GLY A 284 -9.87 -0.44 6.79
N TYR A 285 -10.59 -1.32 7.47
CA TYR A 285 -12.02 -1.22 7.71
C TYR A 285 -12.25 -1.17 9.21
N GLN A 286 -13.12 -0.26 9.64
CA GLN A 286 -13.50 -0.18 11.04
C GLN A 286 -14.41 -1.34 11.41
N SER A 287 -14.38 -1.75 12.69
CA SER A 287 -15.14 -2.88 13.22
C SER A 287 -16.37 -2.42 14.01
N ASN A 288 -17.49 -3.10 13.83
CA ASN A 288 -18.69 -2.96 14.64
C ASN A 288 -18.99 -4.30 15.36
N PRO A 289 -18.94 -4.39 16.68
CA PRO A 289 -18.57 -3.29 17.58
C PRO A 289 -17.10 -2.87 17.47
N PRO A 290 -16.70 -1.63 17.90
CA PRO A 290 -17.53 -0.65 18.57
C PRO A 290 -18.15 0.42 17.65
N ASP A 291 -17.64 0.62 16.41
CA ASP A 291 -18.11 1.69 15.52
C ASP A 291 -19.42 1.28 14.80
N ARG A 292 -20.53 1.85 15.25
CA ARG A 292 -21.86 1.57 14.65
C ARG A 292 -22.11 2.28 13.32
N ILE A 293 -21.33 3.31 13.00
CA ILE A 293 -21.56 4.17 11.82
C ILE A 293 -20.79 3.63 10.60
N LEU A 294 -19.48 3.50 10.72
CA LEU A 294 -18.59 3.07 9.64
C LEU A 294 -18.13 1.62 9.78
N GLY A 295 -18.35 1.01 10.96
CA GLY A 295 -17.88 -0.34 11.24
C GLY A 295 -18.65 -1.42 10.48
N VAL A 296 -17.91 -2.43 10.04
CA VAL A 296 -18.43 -3.71 9.53
C VAL A 296 -18.28 -4.78 10.63
N THR A 297 -18.95 -5.94 10.50
CA THR A 297 -18.76 -7.03 11.47
C THR A 297 -17.29 -7.47 11.51
N PRO A 298 -16.78 -8.00 12.65
CA PRO A 298 -15.40 -8.50 12.72
C PRO A 298 -15.07 -9.56 11.66
N ALA A 299 -16.04 -10.39 11.27
CA ALA A 299 -15.85 -11.36 10.19
C ALA A 299 -15.69 -10.70 8.82
N LEU A 300 -16.45 -9.64 8.53
CA LEU A 300 -16.29 -8.86 7.30
C LEU A 300 -14.99 -8.05 7.31
N GLN A 301 -14.57 -7.50 8.46
CA GLN A 301 -13.28 -6.84 8.59
C GLN A 301 -12.13 -7.80 8.19
N ALA A 302 -12.13 -9.01 8.75
CA ALA A 302 -11.16 -10.04 8.43
C ALA A 302 -11.16 -10.40 6.93
N ARG A 303 -12.33 -10.60 6.35
CA ARG A 303 -12.51 -10.85 4.92
C ARG A 303 -11.93 -9.71 4.10
N TYR A 304 -12.23 -8.46 4.42
CA TYR A 304 -11.79 -7.29 3.66
C TYR A 304 -10.29 -7.01 3.80
N ILE A 305 -9.65 -7.41 4.90
CA ILE A 305 -8.18 -7.41 5.01
C ILE A 305 -7.57 -8.36 3.99
N ALA A 306 -8.08 -9.59 3.89
CA ALA A 306 -7.59 -10.57 2.93
C ALA A 306 -7.87 -10.17 1.47
N GLU A 307 -9.09 -9.69 1.18
CA GLU A 307 -9.45 -9.18 -0.14
C GLU A 307 -8.62 -7.94 -0.55
N GLY A 308 -8.32 -7.05 0.39
CA GLY A 308 -7.44 -5.89 0.17
C GLY A 308 -6.01 -6.31 -0.17
N ALA A 309 -5.48 -7.32 0.52
CA ALA A 309 -4.19 -7.90 0.22
C ALA A 309 -4.16 -8.48 -1.21
N TYR A 310 -5.23 -9.19 -1.61
CA TYR A 310 -5.35 -9.69 -2.99
C TYR A 310 -5.49 -8.56 -4.01
N ALA A 311 -6.28 -7.51 -3.73
CA ALA A 311 -6.43 -6.36 -4.63
C ALA A 311 -5.08 -5.66 -4.87
N ALA A 312 -4.29 -5.45 -3.82
CA ALA A 312 -2.95 -4.92 -3.92
C ALA A 312 -2.02 -5.86 -4.72
N TYR A 313 -2.02 -7.16 -4.40
CA TYR A 313 -1.24 -8.17 -5.11
C TYR A 313 -1.51 -8.21 -6.62
N ARG A 314 -2.76 -8.03 -7.06
CA ARG A 314 -3.13 -8.04 -8.48
C ARG A 314 -2.87 -6.71 -9.20
N THR A 315 -2.37 -5.68 -8.51
CA THR A 315 -2.07 -4.36 -9.09
C THR A 315 -0.56 -4.24 -9.33
N PRO A 316 -0.07 -4.35 -10.56
CA PRO A 316 1.36 -4.56 -10.87
C PRO A 316 2.32 -3.49 -10.36
N ARG A 317 1.84 -2.22 -10.25
CA ARG A 317 2.65 -1.09 -9.78
C ARG A 317 2.74 -0.98 -8.27
N VAL A 318 1.96 -1.76 -7.51
CA VAL A 318 1.96 -1.69 -6.04
C VAL A 318 3.15 -2.44 -5.46
N ASP A 319 3.95 -1.77 -4.63
CA ASP A 319 5.11 -2.35 -3.95
C ASP A 319 4.87 -2.64 -2.49
N LEU A 320 3.92 -1.93 -1.84
CA LEU A 320 3.56 -2.20 -0.45
C LEU A 320 2.10 -1.87 -0.14
N LEU A 321 1.59 -2.52 0.91
CA LEU A 321 0.29 -2.25 1.51
C LEU A 321 0.46 -2.16 3.03
N ILE A 322 0.13 -1.01 3.60
CA ILE A 322 0.20 -0.73 5.04
C ILE A 322 -1.19 -0.82 5.64
N HIS A 323 -1.38 -1.69 6.63
CA HIS A 323 -2.61 -1.75 7.41
C HIS A 323 -2.62 -0.65 8.49
N PHE A 324 -3.75 -0.01 8.67
CA PHE A 324 -4.03 1.01 9.68
C PHE A 324 -5.16 0.51 10.58
N LEU A 325 -4.98 0.10 11.82
CA LEU A 325 -3.96 0.11 12.85
C LEU A 325 -3.66 -1.31 13.39
N TYR A 326 -2.67 -1.44 14.29
CA TYR A 326 -2.53 -2.66 15.12
C TYR A 326 -3.63 -2.72 16.18
N ARG A 327 -3.82 -1.62 16.92
CA ARG A 327 -4.76 -1.51 18.04
C ARG A 327 -5.76 -0.39 17.79
N ASP A 328 -7.01 -0.58 18.21
CA ASP A 328 -8.02 0.47 18.14
C ASP A 328 -7.56 1.74 18.88
N GLU A 329 -7.96 2.89 18.37
CA GLU A 329 -7.79 4.15 19.09
C GLU A 329 -8.74 4.24 20.30
N PRO A 330 -8.34 4.95 21.38
CA PRO A 330 -9.12 5.02 22.61
C PRO A 330 -10.49 5.68 22.44
N THR A 331 -10.63 6.53 21.43
CA THR A 331 -11.84 7.34 21.20
C THR A 331 -12.65 6.79 20.03
N LEU A 332 -13.94 6.50 20.24
CA LEU A 332 -14.83 6.00 19.18
C LEU A 332 -14.97 6.92 17.96
N ALA A 333 -14.75 8.23 18.15
CA ALA A 333 -14.75 9.21 17.05
C ALA A 333 -13.52 9.07 16.13
N ARG A 334 -12.56 8.21 16.50
CA ARG A 334 -11.37 7.91 15.73
C ARG A 334 -11.45 6.49 15.15
N PHE A 335 -10.33 5.95 14.68
CA PHE A 335 -10.33 4.69 13.94
C PHE A 335 -10.41 3.46 14.85
N GLN A 336 -11.38 2.59 14.54
CA GLN A 336 -11.59 1.28 15.17
C GLN A 336 -11.23 0.14 14.20
N SER A 337 -10.12 0.31 13.49
CA SER A 337 -9.64 -0.61 12.44
C SER A 337 -8.55 -1.56 12.93
N GLY A 338 -8.29 -1.60 14.23
CA GLY A 338 -7.24 -2.42 14.83
C GLY A 338 -7.40 -3.92 14.55
N LEU A 339 -6.26 -4.60 14.43
CA LEU A 339 -6.18 -6.07 14.45
C LEU A 339 -6.56 -6.60 15.84
N VAL A 340 -6.37 -5.79 16.87
CA VAL A 340 -6.83 -6.03 18.23
C VAL A 340 -7.69 -4.85 18.72
N THR A 341 -8.55 -5.12 19.71
CA THR A 341 -9.36 -4.08 20.34
C THR A 341 -8.48 -3.16 21.21
N ILE A 342 -9.07 -2.05 21.71
CA ILE A 342 -8.39 -1.19 22.69
C ILE A 342 -7.98 -1.95 23.96
N GLY A 343 -8.69 -3.02 24.31
CA GLY A 343 -8.35 -3.93 25.41
C GLY A 343 -7.37 -5.05 25.05
N ASN A 344 -6.70 -4.96 23.89
CA ASN A 344 -5.77 -5.96 23.36
C ASN A 344 -6.38 -7.35 23.07
N VAL A 345 -7.70 -7.43 22.90
CA VAL A 345 -8.36 -8.67 22.50
C VAL A 345 -8.21 -8.87 20.99
N PRO A 346 -7.62 -9.99 20.52
CA PRO A 346 -7.49 -10.28 19.11
C PRO A 346 -8.85 -10.35 18.40
N ARG A 347 -8.91 -9.76 17.21
CA ARG A 347 -10.02 -9.90 16.27
C ARG A 347 -9.73 -10.99 15.24
N PRO A 348 -10.74 -11.52 14.53
CA PRO A 348 -10.52 -12.35 13.34
C PRO A 348 -9.62 -11.67 12.28
N ALA A 349 -9.57 -10.34 12.30
CA ALA A 349 -8.70 -9.50 11.50
C ALA A 349 -7.20 -9.83 11.68
N LEU A 350 -6.76 -10.15 12.90
CA LEU A 350 -5.37 -10.54 13.18
C LEU A 350 -5.00 -11.80 12.40
N ALA A 351 -5.81 -12.87 12.53
CA ALA A 351 -5.58 -14.11 11.79
C ALA A 351 -5.68 -13.93 10.26
N ALA A 352 -6.54 -13.02 9.78
CA ALA A 352 -6.60 -12.69 8.37
C ALA A 352 -5.41 -11.86 7.88
N PHE A 353 -4.75 -11.13 8.76
CA PHE A 353 -3.50 -10.43 8.45
C PHE A 353 -2.33 -11.40 8.32
N GLU A 354 -2.20 -12.38 9.23
CA GLU A 354 -1.14 -13.41 9.21
C GLU A 354 -1.30 -14.41 8.06
N LEU A 355 -2.53 -14.87 7.84
CA LEU A 355 -2.89 -15.91 6.86
C LEU A 355 -4.08 -15.43 6.00
N PRO A 356 -3.90 -14.42 5.13
CA PRO A 356 -4.98 -13.94 4.29
C PRO A 356 -5.46 -15.02 3.31
N LEU A 357 -6.78 -15.20 3.25
CA LEU A 357 -7.48 -16.09 2.31
C LEU A 357 -8.65 -15.35 1.69
N ALA A 358 -8.68 -15.20 0.38
CA ALA A 358 -9.71 -14.49 -0.37
C ALA A 358 -10.34 -15.37 -1.46
N GLU A 359 -11.67 -15.28 -1.60
CA GLU A 359 -12.38 -15.75 -2.78
C GLU A 359 -12.18 -14.70 -3.89
N THR A 360 -11.59 -15.13 -5.02
CA THR A 360 -11.16 -14.21 -6.08
C THR A 360 -12.03 -14.26 -7.32
N ALA A 361 -12.71 -15.37 -7.53
CA ALA A 361 -13.67 -15.55 -8.62
C ALA A 361 -14.57 -16.75 -8.35
N ARG A 362 -15.78 -16.68 -8.92
CA ARG A 362 -16.74 -17.78 -8.93
C ARG A 362 -17.40 -17.92 -10.31
N SER A 363 -17.58 -19.17 -10.74
CA SER A 363 -18.33 -19.51 -11.96
C SER A 363 -19.11 -20.81 -11.69
N GLY A 364 -20.42 -20.70 -11.55
CA GLY A 364 -21.27 -21.82 -11.10
C GLY A 364 -20.87 -22.30 -9.69
N SER A 365 -20.52 -23.57 -9.59
CA SER A 365 -19.99 -24.17 -8.36
C SER A 365 -18.46 -24.08 -8.21
N THR A 366 -17.76 -23.65 -9.27
CA THR A 366 -16.29 -23.52 -9.24
C THR A 366 -15.90 -22.22 -8.56
N THR A 367 -15.10 -22.31 -7.51
CA THR A 367 -14.54 -21.21 -6.73
C THR A 367 -13.02 -21.16 -6.95
N SER A 368 -12.50 -19.94 -7.09
CA SER A 368 -11.06 -19.66 -7.09
C SER A 368 -10.67 -18.94 -5.82
N LEU A 369 -9.62 -19.42 -5.16
CA LEU A 369 -9.07 -18.86 -3.94
C LEU A 369 -7.64 -18.38 -4.17
N TRP A 370 -7.27 -17.33 -3.49
CA TRP A 370 -5.92 -16.83 -3.33
C TRP A 370 -5.60 -16.71 -1.85
N GLY A 371 -4.38 -17.01 -1.45
CA GLY A 371 -3.93 -16.79 -0.09
C GLY A 371 -2.43 -16.61 0.01
N GLN A 372 -1.99 -16.25 1.21
CA GLN A 372 -0.59 -16.08 1.55
C GLN A 372 -0.31 -16.58 2.98
N LEU A 373 0.79 -17.29 3.14
CA LEU A 373 1.40 -17.62 4.43
C LEU A 373 2.41 -16.50 4.73
N ARG A 374 2.06 -15.58 5.63
CA ARG A 374 2.83 -14.35 5.86
C ARG A 374 3.68 -14.38 7.10
N ALA A 375 3.16 -15.00 8.19
CA ALA A 375 3.91 -15.10 9.43
C ALA A 375 5.26 -15.80 9.23
N PRO A 376 6.32 -15.41 9.93
CA PRO A 376 7.59 -16.10 9.90
C PRO A 376 7.43 -17.55 10.36
N ASP A 377 8.30 -18.43 9.91
CA ASP A 377 8.35 -19.86 10.30
C ASP A 377 7.07 -20.68 10.03
N VAL A 378 6.10 -20.11 9.31
CA VAL A 378 4.85 -20.80 8.96
C VAL A 378 5.04 -21.94 7.94
N GLY A 379 6.25 -22.08 7.41
CA GLY A 379 6.58 -23.07 6.39
C GLY A 379 5.93 -22.78 5.03
N THR A 380 5.87 -23.78 4.16
CA THR A 380 5.33 -23.62 2.79
C THR A 380 4.04 -24.40 2.55
N LEU A 381 3.54 -25.16 3.52
CA LEU A 381 2.35 -26.00 3.35
C LEU A 381 1.08 -25.29 3.84
N ALA A 382 0.23 -24.88 2.91
CA ALA A 382 -1.12 -24.41 3.19
C ALA A 382 -2.11 -25.57 3.18
N ILE A 383 -2.86 -25.76 4.26
CA ILE A 383 -3.93 -26.74 4.37
C ILE A 383 -5.27 -25.99 4.34
N LEU A 384 -6.10 -26.25 3.34
CA LEU A 384 -7.45 -25.71 3.29
C LEU A 384 -8.42 -26.65 3.97
N GLU A 385 -9.19 -26.10 4.91
CA GLU A 385 -10.19 -26.84 5.69
C GLU A 385 -11.59 -26.27 5.45
N ARG A 386 -12.59 -27.14 5.43
CA ARG A 386 -14.02 -26.79 5.35
C ARG A 386 -14.72 -27.19 6.64
N LYS A 387 -15.56 -26.30 7.16
CA LYS A 387 -16.41 -26.56 8.32
C LYS A 387 -17.47 -27.61 7.98
N SER A 388 -17.63 -28.62 8.84
CA SER A 388 -18.63 -29.67 8.76
C SER A 388 -19.24 -29.88 10.15
N GLY A 389 -20.41 -29.31 10.39
CA GLY A 389 -20.97 -29.19 11.74
C GLY A 389 -20.05 -28.38 12.65
N THR A 390 -19.60 -28.99 13.75
CA THR A 390 -18.66 -28.38 14.70
C THR A 390 -17.19 -28.62 14.37
N THR A 391 -16.89 -29.49 13.39
CA THR A 391 -15.50 -29.90 13.05
C THR A 391 -15.01 -29.25 11.78
N TRP A 392 -13.69 -29.28 11.59
CA TRP A 392 -13.00 -28.83 10.39
C TRP A 392 -12.41 -30.05 9.68
N LYS A 393 -12.64 -30.17 8.35
CA LYS A 393 -12.12 -31.26 7.53
C LYS A 393 -11.21 -30.68 6.42
N SER A 394 -9.99 -31.17 6.34
CA SER A 394 -9.06 -30.82 5.26
C SER A 394 -9.63 -31.30 3.92
N PHE A 395 -9.57 -30.42 2.89
CA PHE A 395 -9.98 -30.75 1.53
C PHE A 395 -8.92 -30.47 0.48
N ALA A 396 -7.88 -29.68 0.82
CA ALA A 396 -6.75 -29.44 -0.07
C ALA A 396 -5.47 -29.18 0.72
N ARG A 397 -4.33 -29.57 0.11
CA ARG A 397 -2.98 -29.26 0.59
C ARG A 397 -2.22 -28.63 -0.56
N ILE A 398 -1.59 -27.49 -0.34
CA ILE A 398 -0.99 -26.69 -1.40
C ILE A 398 0.37 -26.21 -0.93
N THR A 399 1.40 -26.44 -1.75
CA THR A 399 2.71 -25.82 -1.51
C THR A 399 2.68 -24.37 -1.97
N ALA A 400 2.91 -23.47 -1.05
CA ALA A 400 3.03 -22.04 -1.32
C ALA A 400 4.39 -21.74 -1.99
N SER A 401 4.45 -20.64 -2.73
CA SER A 401 5.70 -20.12 -3.29
C SER A 401 6.68 -19.68 -2.18
N ALA A 402 7.93 -19.39 -2.53
CA ALA A 402 8.93 -18.85 -1.59
C ALA A 402 8.52 -17.56 -0.87
N ARG A 403 7.52 -16.84 -1.39
CA ARG A 403 6.91 -15.66 -0.76
C ARG A 403 5.58 -15.96 -0.07
N GLY A 404 5.27 -17.22 0.17
CA GLY A 404 4.08 -17.69 0.86
C GLY A 404 2.81 -17.71 0.01
N TYR A 405 2.80 -17.30 -1.25
CA TYR A 405 1.58 -17.24 -2.07
C TYR A 405 1.13 -18.62 -2.53
N PHE A 406 -0.19 -18.87 -2.44
CA PHE A 406 -0.83 -20.04 -2.99
C PHE A 406 -2.16 -19.71 -3.69
N ARG A 407 -2.60 -20.61 -4.56
CA ARG A 407 -3.90 -20.52 -5.24
C ARG A 407 -4.56 -21.90 -5.23
N TRP A 408 -5.89 -21.88 -5.19
CA TRP A 408 -6.69 -23.10 -5.32
C TRP A 408 -7.89 -22.82 -6.22
N ARG A 409 -8.30 -23.83 -6.97
CA ARG A 409 -9.52 -23.79 -7.78
C ARG A 409 -10.22 -25.14 -7.69
N GLY A 410 -11.50 -25.14 -7.39
CA GLY A 410 -12.31 -26.36 -7.26
C GLY A 410 -13.75 -26.05 -6.91
N THR A 411 -14.52 -27.11 -6.63
CA THR A 411 -15.94 -27.00 -6.31
C THR A 411 -16.15 -26.75 -4.82
N LEU A 412 -16.80 -25.64 -4.50
CA LEU A 412 -17.31 -25.32 -3.16
C LEU A 412 -18.74 -24.82 -3.27
N PRO A 413 -19.67 -25.31 -2.43
CA PRO A 413 -21.04 -24.77 -2.40
C PRO A 413 -21.06 -23.35 -1.85
N ARG A 414 -22.04 -22.54 -2.26
CA ARG A 414 -22.31 -21.25 -1.62
C ARG A 414 -22.61 -21.45 -0.15
N GLY A 415 -22.16 -20.54 0.70
CA GLY A 415 -22.29 -20.62 2.14
C GLY A 415 -21.31 -21.60 2.82
N ALA A 416 -20.48 -22.34 2.07
CA ALA A 416 -19.42 -23.12 2.68
C ALA A 416 -18.48 -22.20 3.45
N VAL A 417 -18.14 -22.58 4.69
CA VAL A 417 -17.16 -21.86 5.51
C VAL A 417 -15.84 -22.60 5.44
N ILE A 418 -14.80 -21.91 5.02
CA ILE A 418 -13.44 -22.45 4.87
C ILE A 418 -12.44 -21.63 5.67
N ARG A 419 -11.26 -22.20 5.91
CA ARG A 419 -10.10 -21.49 6.46
C ARG A 419 -8.81 -22.10 5.93
N VAL A 420 -7.70 -21.38 6.08
CA VAL A 420 -6.36 -21.92 5.89
C VAL A 420 -5.73 -22.25 7.23
N HIS A 421 -4.98 -23.34 7.28
CA HIS A 421 -4.17 -23.76 8.42
C HIS A 421 -2.74 -24.00 7.96
N ALA A 422 -1.75 -23.55 8.71
CA ALA A 422 -0.33 -23.76 8.42
C ALA A 422 0.50 -23.70 9.70
N SER A 423 1.35 -24.72 9.95
CA SER A 423 2.30 -24.76 11.08
C SER A 423 1.76 -24.28 12.44
N GLY A 424 0.56 -24.74 12.83
CA GLY A 424 -0.08 -24.35 14.10
C GLY A 424 -0.89 -23.06 14.04
N LEU A 425 -0.70 -22.19 13.05
CA LEU A 425 -1.53 -21.01 12.85
C LEU A 425 -2.82 -21.35 12.10
N THR A 426 -3.87 -20.62 12.43
CA THR A 426 -5.19 -20.81 11.81
C THR A 426 -5.72 -19.46 11.34
N GLY A 427 -5.95 -19.34 10.04
CA GLY A 427 -6.52 -18.14 9.42
C GLY A 427 -7.99 -17.92 9.77
N ALA A 428 -8.48 -16.71 9.52
CA ALA A 428 -9.87 -16.36 9.75
C ALA A 428 -10.82 -17.19 8.88
N PRO A 429 -11.99 -17.60 9.41
CA PRO A 429 -13.03 -18.26 8.62
C PRO A 429 -13.54 -17.36 7.49
N LEU A 430 -13.65 -17.90 6.29
CA LEU A 430 -14.18 -17.27 5.09
C LEU A 430 -15.43 -17.98 4.62
N ALA A 431 -16.56 -17.28 4.57
CA ALA A 431 -17.78 -17.78 3.95
C ALA A 431 -17.73 -17.56 2.42
N ILE A 432 -17.96 -18.63 1.66
CA ILE A 432 -17.97 -18.61 0.19
C ILE A 432 -19.29 -17.99 -0.31
N THR A 433 -19.22 -17.05 -1.25
CA THR A 433 -20.34 -16.24 -1.76
C THR A 433 -20.95 -16.70 -3.07
#